data_6289ce7cfb9e0f2f1af89a6768aa544a
#
_entry.id   6289ce7cfb9e0f2f1af89a6768aa544a
#
_cell.length_a   1.000
_cell.length_b   1.000
_cell.length_c   1.000
_cell.angle_alpha   90.00
_cell.angle_beta   90.00
_cell.angle_gamma   90.00
#
_symmetry.space_group_name_H-M   'P 1'
#
loop_
_entity.id
_entity.type
_entity.pdbx_description
1 polymer ?
#
loop_
_entity_poly.entity_id
_entity_poly.type
_entity_poly.pdbx_seq_one_letter_code
_entity_poly.pdbx_strand_id
1 'polypeptide(L)'
;MKNFLTKTPVVITLALICCALWGSAFPCIKIGYRMFSIGGNDTASQILFAGIRFLLAGLMVILICSFIYKKPLIPHNGTTVKRIFILSLFQTILQYVFFYIGLANTTGSKAAIIEATNVFLAILVSGLLFKMEKVTSKKMLGCLIGFIGVVIINLGNGVDAHFSLTGEGFILLSTVAYAFSSVIIKYFSDKENPVLLSGWQFFVGGFVMILCGLAGGGHIAGDSAPAVLLLLYMAFISACAYTLWSLLLAHNPVSRIAVYGFSNPVFGVLLSALLLHETSALNIRCLVALVLVCAGIILANTEKAV
;
A
#
# COMPACT_ATOMS: atom_id res chain seq x y z
N MET A 1 15.81 -5.91 18.84
CA MET A 1 15.02 -5.71 17.61
C MET A 1 15.02 -4.24 17.16
N LYS A 2 14.78 -3.26 18.04
CA LYS A 2 14.78 -1.82 17.71
C LYS A 2 16.06 -1.38 16.96
N ASN A 3 17.25 -1.66 17.48
CA ASN A 3 18.52 -1.27 16.85
C ASN A 3 18.78 -1.94 15.48
N PHE A 4 18.14 -3.07 15.20
CA PHE A 4 18.27 -3.75 13.91
C PHE A 4 17.42 -3.05 12.84
N LEU A 5 16.15 -2.75 13.15
CA LEU A 5 15.19 -2.14 12.24
C LEU A 5 15.45 -0.65 11.94
N THR A 6 16.44 -0.03 12.60
CA THR A 6 16.87 1.35 12.33
C THR A 6 18.14 1.44 11.49
N LYS A 7 18.85 0.32 11.28
CA LYS A 7 20.07 0.29 10.46
C LYS A 7 19.72 0.57 8.99
N THR A 8 20.43 1.49 8.37
CA THR A 8 20.13 1.93 6.99
C THR A 8 20.08 0.78 5.98
N PRO A 9 21.02 -0.18 5.94
CA PRO A 9 20.92 -1.29 5.00
C PRO A 9 19.65 -2.14 5.21
N VAL A 10 19.28 -2.38 6.47
CA VAL A 10 18.07 -3.17 6.80
C VAL A 10 16.80 -2.43 6.37
N VAL A 11 16.73 -1.12 6.64
CA VAL A 11 15.60 -0.28 6.22
C VAL A 11 15.46 -0.31 4.70
N ILE A 12 16.55 -0.07 3.96
CA ILE A 12 16.55 -0.11 2.49
C ILE A 12 16.04 -1.46 1.99
N THR A 13 16.66 -2.55 2.45
CA THR A 13 16.32 -3.90 1.99
C THR A 13 14.86 -4.25 2.28
N LEU A 14 14.39 -4.05 3.52
CA LEU A 14 13.01 -4.38 3.89
C LEU A 14 11.98 -3.48 3.19
N ALA A 15 12.26 -2.18 3.05
CA ALA A 15 11.37 -1.27 2.34
C ALA A 15 11.26 -1.63 0.84
N LEU A 16 12.38 -1.94 0.18
CA LEU A 16 12.37 -2.36 -1.22
C LEU A 16 11.70 -3.73 -1.41
N ILE A 17 11.84 -4.66 -0.46
CA ILE A 17 11.09 -5.93 -0.47
C ILE A 17 9.58 -5.65 -0.40
N CYS A 18 9.14 -4.76 0.50
CA CYS A 18 7.72 -4.37 0.57
C CYS A 18 7.24 -3.76 -0.75
N CYS A 19 8.02 -2.86 -1.34
CA CYS A 19 7.68 -2.23 -2.62
C CYS A 19 7.64 -3.23 -3.78
N ALA A 20 8.55 -4.20 -3.81
CA ALA A 20 8.55 -5.26 -4.82
C ALA A 20 7.32 -6.17 -4.66
N LEU A 21 6.96 -6.55 -3.42
CA LEU A 21 5.76 -7.32 -3.14
C LEU A 21 4.50 -6.55 -3.58
N TRP A 22 4.37 -5.27 -3.26
CA TRP A 22 3.25 -4.45 -3.72
C TRP A 22 3.26 -4.26 -5.23
N GLY A 23 4.45 -4.07 -5.84
CA GLY A 23 4.59 -4.02 -7.30
C GLY A 23 4.09 -5.30 -7.98
N SER A 24 4.33 -6.48 -7.39
CA SER A 24 3.82 -7.75 -7.92
C SER A 24 2.30 -7.88 -7.81
N ALA A 25 1.67 -7.15 -6.89
CA ALA A 25 0.21 -7.19 -6.75
C ALA A 25 -0.52 -6.66 -8.00
N PHE A 26 0.04 -5.69 -8.74
CA PHE A 26 -0.61 -5.13 -9.92
C PHE A 26 -0.89 -6.18 -11.01
N PRO A 27 0.11 -6.94 -11.52
CA PRO A 27 -0.17 -8.01 -12.47
C PRO A 27 -1.02 -9.13 -11.85
N CYS A 28 -0.81 -9.47 -10.58
CA CYS A 28 -1.59 -10.52 -9.90
C CYS A 28 -3.07 -10.17 -9.77
N ILE A 29 -3.42 -8.89 -9.54
CA ILE A 29 -4.82 -8.42 -9.52
C ILE A 29 -5.46 -8.63 -10.90
N LYS A 30 -4.77 -8.24 -11.99
CA LYS A 30 -5.28 -8.44 -13.37
C LYS A 30 -5.51 -9.92 -13.67
N ILE A 31 -4.55 -10.79 -13.29
CA ILE A 31 -4.67 -12.24 -13.47
C ILE A 31 -5.81 -12.78 -12.60
N GLY A 32 -5.91 -12.36 -11.35
CA GLY A 32 -6.97 -12.74 -10.42
C GLY A 32 -8.35 -12.39 -10.93
N TYR A 33 -8.55 -11.18 -11.46
CA TYR A 33 -9.83 -10.78 -12.04
C TYR A 33 -10.26 -11.70 -13.20
N ARG A 34 -9.32 -12.11 -14.06
CA ARG A 34 -9.61 -13.07 -15.14
C ARG A 34 -9.97 -14.44 -14.58
N MET A 35 -9.23 -14.95 -13.58
CA MET A 35 -9.44 -16.28 -12.99
C MET A 35 -10.74 -16.38 -12.20
N PHE A 36 -11.19 -15.28 -11.59
CA PHE A 36 -12.42 -15.22 -10.80
C PHE A 36 -13.61 -14.60 -11.55
N SER A 37 -13.47 -14.41 -12.89
CA SER A 37 -14.50 -13.86 -13.78
C SER A 37 -15.01 -12.48 -13.34
N ILE A 38 -14.13 -11.64 -12.77
CA ILE A 38 -14.46 -10.30 -12.30
C ILE A 38 -14.28 -9.30 -13.44
N GLY A 39 -15.36 -8.60 -13.81
CA GLY A 39 -15.34 -7.58 -14.85
C GLY A 39 -14.55 -6.33 -14.45
N GLY A 40 -14.00 -5.62 -15.47
CA GLY A 40 -13.25 -4.37 -15.22
C GLY A 40 -14.11 -3.26 -14.59
N ASN A 41 -15.41 -3.24 -14.87
CA ASN A 41 -16.37 -2.27 -14.35
C ASN A 41 -17.20 -2.81 -13.17
N ASP A 42 -16.91 -4.03 -12.70
CA ASP A 42 -17.60 -4.67 -11.58
C ASP A 42 -16.90 -4.33 -10.25
N THR A 43 -17.09 -3.08 -9.83
CA THR A 43 -16.47 -2.55 -8.59
C THR A 43 -16.90 -3.34 -7.35
N ALA A 44 -18.14 -3.84 -7.30
CA ALA A 44 -18.63 -4.60 -6.16
C ALA A 44 -17.87 -5.94 -6.00
N SER A 45 -17.69 -6.70 -7.09
CA SER A 45 -16.90 -7.93 -7.10
C SER A 45 -15.41 -7.67 -6.83
N GLN A 46 -14.87 -6.55 -7.30
CA GLN A 46 -13.49 -6.12 -7.01
C GLN A 46 -13.28 -5.84 -5.51
N ILE A 47 -14.24 -5.14 -4.87
CA ILE A 47 -14.23 -4.87 -3.42
C ILE A 47 -14.36 -6.19 -2.65
N LEU A 48 -15.25 -7.10 -3.07
CA LEU A 48 -15.42 -8.42 -2.47
C LEU A 48 -14.12 -9.24 -2.53
N PHE A 49 -13.50 -9.30 -3.71
CA PHE A 49 -12.22 -9.99 -3.92
C PHE A 49 -11.11 -9.43 -3.04
N ALA A 50 -11.00 -8.10 -2.95
CA ALA A 50 -10.05 -7.44 -2.06
C ALA A 50 -10.35 -7.73 -0.60
N GLY A 51 -11.63 -7.73 -0.20
CA GLY A 51 -12.05 -8.06 1.16
C GLY A 51 -11.63 -9.47 1.58
N ILE A 52 -11.86 -10.46 0.72
CA ILE A 52 -11.42 -11.85 0.96
C ILE A 52 -9.89 -11.91 1.09
N ARG A 53 -9.15 -11.27 0.18
CA ARG A 53 -7.70 -11.19 0.23
C ARG A 53 -7.20 -10.61 1.54
N PHE A 54 -7.78 -9.51 2.01
CA PHE A 54 -7.36 -8.84 3.24
C PHE A 54 -7.77 -9.63 4.50
N LEU A 55 -8.94 -10.26 4.50
CA LEU A 55 -9.35 -11.16 5.57
C LEU A 55 -8.34 -12.30 5.75
N LEU A 56 -7.97 -12.95 4.63
CA LEU A 56 -6.95 -14.00 4.62
C LEU A 56 -5.58 -13.48 5.06
N ALA A 57 -5.19 -12.29 4.62
CA ALA A 57 -3.95 -11.66 5.06
C ALA A 57 -3.92 -11.43 6.57
N GLY A 58 -5.02 -10.91 7.13
CA GLY A 58 -5.18 -10.73 8.57
C GLY A 58 -5.08 -12.04 9.35
N LEU A 59 -5.76 -13.08 8.87
CA LEU A 59 -5.68 -14.43 9.45
C LEU A 59 -4.24 -14.98 9.38
N MET A 60 -3.56 -14.85 8.24
CA MET A 60 -2.17 -15.28 8.09
C MET A 60 -1.26 -14.60 9.12
N VAL A 61 -1.34 -13.28 9.28
CA VAL A 61 -0.53 -12.55 10.28
C VAL A 61 -0.85 -13.03 11.69
N ILE A 62 -2.14 -13.11 12.06
CA ILE A 62 -2.56 -13.52 13.39
C ILE A 62 -2.08 -14.92 13.70
N LEU A 63 -2.30 -15.89 12.82
CA LEU A 63 -1.96 -17.29 13.06
C LEU A 63 -0.45 -17.53 13.05
N ILE A 64 0.26 -17.05 12.02
CA ILE A 64 1.71 -17.28 11.86
C ILE A 64 2.47 -16.58 12.99
N CYS A 65 2.12 -15.32 13.31
CA CYS A 65 2.83 -14.61 14.37
C CYS A 65 2.46 -15.12 15.77
N SER A 66 1.24 -15.61 15.99
CA SER A 66 0.88 -16.30 17.24
C SER A 66 1.73 -17.56 17.44
N PHE A 67 1.95 -18.32 16.37
CA PHE A 67 2.81 -19.51 16.40
C PHE A 67 4.29 -19.14 16.66
N ILE A 68 4.82 -18.14 15.96
CA ILE A 68 6.22 -17.68 16.11
C ILE A 68 6.47 -17.14 17.52
N TYR A 69 5.55 -16.34 18.06
CA TYR A 69 5.68 -15.75 19.40
C TYR A 69 5.32 -16.71 20.52
N LYS A 70 4.81 -17.90 20.18
CA LYS A 70 4.28 -18.88 21.16
C LYS A 70 3.26 -18.27 22.11
N LYS A 71 2.51 -17.28 21.66
CA LYS A 71 1.47 -16.55 22.40
C LYS A 71 0.39 -16.11 21.42
N PRO A 72 -0.89 -16.20 21.80
CA PRO A 72 -1.98 -15.74 20.93
C PRO A 72 -1.87 -14.22 20.70
N LEU A 73 -1.95 -13.82 19.44
CA LEU A 73 -1.91 -12.41 19.02
C LEU A 73 -3.34 -11.84 19.11
N ILE A 74 -3.83 -11.62 20.32
CA ILE A 74 -5.19 -11.13 20.60
C ILE A 74 -5.16 -9.72 21.23
N PRO A 75 -6.17 -8.88 20.95
CA PRO A 75 -6.32 -7.58 21.62
C PRO A 75 -6.48 -7.75 23.14
N HIS A 76 -5.76 -6.97 23.93
CA HIS A 76 -5.74 -7.16 25.40
C HIS A 76 -6.87 -6.41 26.10
N ASN A 77 -7.42 -5.36 25.50
CA ASN A 77 -8.46 -4.51 26.10
C ASN A 77 -9.25 -3.72 25.06
N GLY A 78 -10.32 -3.03 25.48
CA GLY A 78 -11.18 -2.25 24.59
C GLY A 78 -10.45 -1.09 23.89
N THR A 79 -9.39 -0.54 24.48
CA THR A 79 -8.58 0.52 23.85
C THR A 79 -7.80 -0.01 22.66
N THR A 80 -7.21 -1.20 22.77
CA THR A 80 -6.56 -1.90 21.67
C THR A 80 -7.54 -2.17 20.53
N VAL A 81 -8.75 -2.66 20.86
CA VAL A 81 -9.82 -2.88 19.89
C VAL A 81 -10.18 -1.58 19.17
N LYS A 82 -10.38 -0.47 19.89
CA LYS A 82 -10.65 0.85 19.30
C LYS A 82 -9.54 1.29 18.33
N ARG A 83 -8.27 1.09 18.69
CA ARG A 83 -7.12 1.42 17.82
C ARG A 83 -7.12 0.57 16.55
N ILE A 84 -7.44 -0.72 16.66
CA ILE A 84 -7.59 -1.61 15.51
C ILE A 84 -8.69 -1.11 14.57
N PHE A 85 -9.86 -0.75 15.09
CA PHE A 85 -10.96 -0.22 14.27
C PHE A 85 -10.58 1.09 13.56
N ILE A 86 -9.94 2.02 14.28
CA ILE A 86 -9.47 3.28 13.66
C ILE A 86 -8.47 2.98 12.53
N LEU A 87 -7.51 2.11 12.78
CA LEU A 87 -6.52 1.74 11.76
C LEU A 87 -7.17 1.02 10.57
N SER A 88 -8.10 0.07 10.81
CA SER A 88 -8.88 -0.61 9.78
C SER A 88 -9.65 0.37 8.89
N LEU A 89 -10.27 1.37 9.52
CA LEU A 89 -11.04 2.39 8.80
C LEU A 89 -10.17 3.13 7.78
N PHE A 90 -8.99 3.60 8.20
CA PHE A 90 -8.12 4.38 7.32
C PHE A 90 -7.30 3.50 6.36
N GLN A 91 -6.72 2.39 6.84
CA GLN A 91 -5.75 1.60 6.07
C GLN A 91 -6.37 0.55 5.15
N THR A 92 -7.60 0.11 5.44
CA THR A 92 -8.24 -0.93 4.64
C THR A 92 -9.57 -0.46 4.08
N ILE A 93 -10.50 0.02 4.89
CA ILE A 93 -11.85 0.31 4.42
C ILE A 93 -11.87 1.55 3.52
N LEU A 94 -11.57 2.74 4.06
CA LEU A 94 -11.61 3.99 3.28
C LEU A 94 -10.61 3.97 2.13
N GLN A 95 -9.36 3.56 2.40
CA GLN A 95 -8.32 3.49 1.38
C GLN A 95 -8.79 2.66 0.19
N TYR A 96 -9.19 1.41 0.40
CA TYR A 96 -9.44 0.51 -0.72
C TYR A 96 -10.83 0.66 -1.34
N VAL A 97 -11.86 1.01 -0.56
CA VAL A 97 -13.18 1.33 -1.15
C VAL A 97 -13.06 2.52 -2.11
N PHE A 98 -12.44 3.61 -1.66
CA PHE A 98 -12.19 4.77 -2.53
C PHE A 98 -11.27 4.44 -3.69
N PHE A 99 -10.22 3.63 -3.46
CA PHE A 99 -9.31 3.21 -4.52
C PHE A 99 -10.03 2.45 -5.63
N TYR A 100 -10.82 1.43 -5.29
CA TYR A 100 -11.50 0.61 -6.30
C TYR A 100 -12.59 1.38 -7.04
N ILE A 101 -13.39 2.19 -6.34
CA ILE A 101 -14.37 3.05 -7.00
C ILE A 101 -13.66 4.08 -7.90
N GLY A 102 -12.60 4.70 -7.41
CA GLY A 102 -11.81 5.66 -8.17
C GLY A 102 -11.18 5.02 -9.42
N LEU A 103 -10.56 3.86 -9.27
CA LEU A 103 -9.90 3.15 -10.37
C LEU A 103 -10.88 2.68 -11.46
N ALA A 104 -12.12 2.36 -11.10
CA ALA A 104 -13.17 2.04 -12.06
C ALA A 104 -13.57 3.25 -12.94
N ASN A 105 -13.27 4.47 -12.49
CA ASN A 105 -13.68 5.73 -13.14
C ASN A 105 -12.49 6.57 -13.63
N THR A 106 -11.26 6.04 -13.60
CA THR A 106 -10.05 6.72 -14.11
C THR A 106 -9.08 5.72 -14.73
N THR A 107 -8.03 6.23 -15.37
CA THR A 107 -6.97 5.37 -15.92
C THR A 107 -5.98 4.95 -14.82
N GLY A 108 -5.41 3.75 -14.96
CA GLY A 108 -4.39 3.26 -14.02
C GLY A 108 -3.17 4.21 -13.91
N SER A 109 -2.81 4.89 -14.99
CA SER A 109 -1.70 5.86 -15.00
C SER A 109 -2.01 7.10 -14.17
N LYS A 110 -3.22 7.68 -14.31
CA LYS A 110 -3.66 8.80 -13.47
C LYS A 110 -3.73 8.38 -12.00
N ALA A 111 -4.31 7.21 -11.72
CA ALA A 111 -4.37 6.66 -10.38
C ALA A 111 -2.97 6.52 -9.76
N ALA A 112 -2.00 5.94 -10.47
CA ALA A 112 -0.63 5.76 -10.00
C ALA A 112 0.09 7.09 -9.70
N ILE A 113 -0.13 8.13 -10.53
CA ILE A 113 0.43 9.47 -10.29
C ILE A 113 -0.17 10.09 -9.01
N ILE A 114 -1.50 9.99 -8.85
CA ILE A 114 -2.18 10.54 -7.68
C ILE A 114 -1.78 9.76 -6.41
N GLU A 115 -1.72 8.43 -6.47
CA GLU A 115 -1.27 7.61 -5.34
C GLU A 115 0.16 7.93 -4.90
N ALA A 116 1.05 8.28 -5.81
CA ALA A 116 2.41 8.67 -5.45
C ALA A 116 2.45 9.96 -4.59
N THR A 117 1.40 10.78 -4.59
CA THR A 117 1.30 11.93 -3.69
C THR A 117 1.19 11.52 -2.22
N ASN A 118 0.91 10.24 -1.90
CA ASN A 118 0.84 9.75 -0.53
C ASN A 118 2.12 10.04 0.26
N VAL A 119 3.28 10.04 -0.40
CA VAL A 119 4.57 10.30 0.22
C VAL A 119 4.61 11.71 0.79
N PHE A 120 4.18 12.70 0.00
CA PHE A 120 4.05 14.08 0.46
C PHE A 120 3.04 14.20 1.59
N LEU A 121 1.86 13.62 1.40
CA LEU A 121 0.78 13.67 2.38
C LEU A 121 1.20 13.01 3.70
N ALA A 122 1.87 11.87 3.66
CA ALA A 122 2.36 11.20 4.87
C ALA A 122 3.37 12.06 5.64
N ILE A 123 4.29 12.75 4.93
CA ILE A 123 5.26 13.66 5.54
C ILE A 123 4.56 14.88 6.15
N LEU A 124 3.61 15.48 5.42
CA LEU A 124 2.87 16.64 5.91
C LEU A 124 1.98 16.29 7.11
N VAL A 125 1.26 15.17 7.05
CA VAL A 125 0.44 14.67 8.16
C VAL A 125 1.31 14.37 9.38
N SER A 126 2.44 13.67 9.19
CA SER A 126 3.37 13.35 10.28
C SER A 126 4.00 14.60 10.91
N GLY A 127 4.44 15.55 10.07
CA GLY A 127 5.18 16.73 10.54
C GLY A 127 4.29 17.87 11.01
N LEU A 128 3.19 18.18 10.28
CA LEU A 128 2.35 19.35 10.57
C LEU A 128 1.19 19.02 11.53
N LEU A 129 0.49 17.90 11.31
CA LEU A 129 -0.67 17.55 12.13
C LEU A 129 -0.26 16.81 13.41
N PHE A 130 0.56 15.78 13.29
CA PHE A 130 0.98 14.99 14.45
C PHE A 130 2.26 15.50 15.11
N LYS A 131 3.00 16.41 14.47
CA LYS A 131 4.25 17.02 14.98
C LYS A 131 5.30 15.98 15.40
N MET A 132 5.35 14.84 14.71
CA MET A 132 6.25 13.73 15.03
C MET A 132 7.65 13.91 14.46
N GLU A 133 7.78 14.76 13.41
CA GLU A 133 9.06 15.01 12.74
C GLU A 133 9.07 16.39 12.07
N LYS A 134 10.28 16.91 11.82
CA LYS A 134 10.43 18.18 11.09
C LYS A 134 10.29 17.94 9.59
N VAL A 135 9.49 18.77 8.95
CA VAL A 135 9.40 18.86 7.48
C VAL A 135 10.51 19.78 7.00
N THR A 136 11.51 19.25 6.33
CA THR A 136 12.65 20.03 5.82
C THR A 136 12.57 20.21 4.33
N SER A 137 13.21 21.27 3.80
CA SER A 137 13.26 21.55 2.36
C SER A 137 13.94 20.41 1.58
N LYS A 138 14.95 19.74 2.19
CA LYS A 138 15.61 18.61 1.54
C LYS A 138 14.70 17.39 1.39
N LYS A 139 13.89 17.08 2.42
CA LYS A 139 12.89 16.02 2.33
C LYS A 139 11.89 16.32 1.23
N MET A 140 11.37 17.54 1.19
CA MET A 140 10.41 17.96 0.17
C MET A 140 11.00 17.92 -1.24
N LEU A 141 12.26 18.37 -1.42
CA LEU A 141 12.95 18.31 -2.71
C LEU A 141 13.17 16.85 -3.15
N GLY A 142 13.61 15.98 -2.24
CA GLY A 142 13.75 14.54 -2.52
C GLY A 142 12.43 13.90 -2.96
N CYS A 143 11.33 14.23 -2.26
CA CYS A 143 10.00 13.78 -2.65
C CYS A 143 9.59 14.31 -4.03
N LEU A 144 9.85 15.58 -4.32
CA LEU A 144 9.54 16.16 -5.63
C LEU A 144 10.28 15.45 -6.76
N ILE A 145 11.57 15.16 -6.60
CA ILE A 145 12.38 14.43 -7.58
C ILE A 145 11.81 13.01 -7.79
N GLY A 146 11.52 12.29 -6.71
CA GLY A 146 10.92 10.95 -6.78
C GLY A 146 9.54 10.95 -7.44
N PHE A 147 8.72 11.96 -7.14
CA PHE A 147 7.41 12.14 -7.76
C PHE A 147 7.50 12.41 -9.27
N ILE A 148 8.44 13.26 -9.70
CA ILE A 148 8.71 13.50 -11.14
C ILE A 148 9.04 12.17 -11.84
N GLY A 149 9.81 11.29 -11.21
CA GLY A 149 10.08 9.94 -11.73
C GLY A 149 8.79 9.13 -11.95
N VAL A 150 7.86 9.16 -10.98
CA VAL A 150 6.56 8.48 -11.12
C VAL A 150 5.70 9.10 -12.21
N VAL A 151 5.72 10.41 -12.37
CA VAL A 151 5.03 11.10 -13.47
C VAL A 151 5.58 10.64 -14.81
N ILE A 152 6.91 10.63 -14.99
CA ILE A 152 7.58 10.26 -16.24
C ILE A 152 7.25 8.82 -16.66
N ILE A 153 7.25 7.86 -15.73
CA ILE A 153 6.95 6.45 -16.07
C ILE A 153 5.49 6.27 -16.51
N ASN A 154 4.60 7.12 -16.06
CA ASN A 154 3.17 7.07 -16.39
C ASN A 154 2.76 8.00 -17.55
N LEU A 155 3.65 8.91 -18.01
CA LEU A 155 3.41 9.75 -19.16
C LEU A 155 3.31 8.93 -20.46
N GLY A 156 2.31 9.25 -21.28
CA GLY A 156 2.09 8.60 -22.56
C GLY A 156 1.08 7.45 -22.55
N ASN A 157 0.55 7.09 -21.38
CA ASN A 157 -0.46 6.05 -21.23
C ASN A 157 -1.90 6.62 -21.11
N GLY A 158 -2.24 7.62 -21.96
CA GLY A 158 -3.59 8.20 -21.97
C GLY A 158 -3.88 9.16 -20.81
N VAL A 159 -2.87 9.86 -20.30
CA VAL A 159 -3.06 10.94 -19.31
C VAL A 159 -3.62 12.15 -20.05
N ASP A 160 -4.91 12.41 -19.85
CA ASP A 160 -5.59 13.63 -20.29
C ASP A 160 -5.77 14.62 -19.12
N ALA A 161 -6.24 15.83 -19.42
CA ALA A 161 -6.47 16.87 -18.42
C ALA A 161 -7.88 16.80 -17.78
N HIS A 162 -8.72 15.85 -18.18
CA HIS A 162 -10.06 15.73 -17.63
C HIS A 162 -9.99 15.20 -16.19
N PHE A 163 -10.63 15.89 -15.25
CA PHE A 163 -10.74 15.50 -13.86
C PHE A 163 -12.16 15.03 -13.54
N SER A 164 -12.27 13.82 -12.99
CA SER A 164 -13.51 13.26 -12.48
C SER A 164 -13.48 13.16 -10.96
N LEU A 165 -14.51 13.65 -10.30
CA LEU A 165 -14.59 13.55 -8.84
C LEU A 165 -14.67 12.08 -8.38
N THR A 166 -15.43 11.25 -9.09
CA THR A 166 -15.59 9.81 -8.80
C THR A 166 -14.40 8.99 -9.25
N GLY A 167 -13.54 9.51 -10.13
CA GLY A 167 -12.29 8.92 -10.56
C GLY A 167 -11.11 9.45 -9.73
N GLU A 168 -10.47 10.49 -10.23
CA GLU A 168 -9.26 11.08 -9.63
C GLU A 168 -9.50 11.60 -8.20
N GLY A 169 -10.68 12.15 -7.92
CA GLY A 169 -11.05 12.63 -6.58
C GLY A 169 -11.08 11.49 -5.56
N PHE A 170 -11.63 10.34 -5.93
CA PHE A 170 -11.68 9.16 -5.03
C PHE A 170 -10.30 8.52 -4.87
N ILE A 171 -9.45 8.48 -5.91
CA ILE A 171 -8.05 8.06 -5.75
C ILE A 171 -7.32 8.99 -4.76
N LEU A 172 -7.55 10.30 -4.83
CA LEU A 172 -6.96 11.23 -3.89
C LEU A 172 -7.45 10.99 -2.45
N LEU A 173 -8.74 10.72 -2.24
CA LEU A 173 -9.28 10.36 -0.92
C LEU A 173 -8.67 9.06 -0.38
N SER A 174 -8.50 8.05 -1.24
CA SER A 174 -7.75 6.83 -0.92
C SER A 174 -6.33 7.14 -0.46
N THR A 175 -5.64 7.98 -1.20
CA THR A 175 -4.26 8.39 -0.93
C THR A 175 -4.14 9.16 0.41
N VAL A 176 -5.09 10.03 0.69
CA VAL A 176 -5.20 10.72 2.00
C VAL A 176 -5.41 9.71 3.12
N ALA A 177 -6.34 8.76 2.95
CA ALA A 177 -6.59 7.72 3.95
C ALA A 177 -5.34 6.89 4.24
N TYR A 178 -4.58 6.50 3.21
CA TYR A 178 -3.31 5.79 3.36
C TYR A 178 -2.23 6.62 4.07
N ALA A 179 -2.11 7.92 3.76
CA ALA A 179 -1.18 8.80 4.43
C ALA A 179 -1.48 8.91 5.94
N PHE A 180 -2.76 9.08 6.30
CA PHE A 180 -3.19 9.04 7.70
C PHE A 180 -2.89 7.69 8.35
N SER A 181 -3.17 6.58 7.69
CA SER A 181 -2.93 5.24 8.24
C SER A 181 -1.45 5.01 8.57
N SER A 182 -0.54 5.52 7.75
CA SER A 182 0.91 5.43 7.96
C SER A 182 1.37 6.17 9.22
N VAL A 183 0.73 7.28 9.55
CA VAL A 183 1.02 8.04 10.78
C VAL A 183 0.32 7.41 11.99
N ILE A 184 -0.92 6.95 11.80
CA ILE A 184 -1.71 6.30 12.85
C ILE A 184 -1.03 5.01 13.32
N ILE A 185 -0.53 4.17 12.39
CA ILE A 185 0.17 2.93 12.77
C ILE A 185 1.43 3.26 13.57
N LYS A 186 2.20 4.27 13.17
CA LYS A 186 3.35 4.73 13.93
C LYS A 186 2.95 5.19 15.34
N TYR A 187 1.94 6.07 15.43
CA TYR A 187 1.46 6.62 16.70
C TYR A 187 0.95 5.54 17.66
N PHE A 188 0.23 4.54 17.13
CA PHE A 188 -0.27 3.44 17.96
C PHE A 188 0.83 2.43 18.33
N SER A 189 1.87 2.31 17.53
CA SER A 189 2.98 1.37 17.77
C SER A 189 3.83 1.72 18.99
N ASP A 190 3.69 2.94 19.54
CA ASP A 190 4.30 3.29 20.83
C ASP A 190 3.63 2.57 22.02
N LYS A 191 2.38 2.12 21.84
CA LYS A 191 1.54 1.52 22.90
C LYS A 191 1.07 0.11 22.59
N GLU A 192 1.13 -0.29 21.32
CA GLU A 192 0.63 -1.57 20.82
C GLU A 192 1.67 -2.26 19.95
N ASN A 193 1.60 -3.57 19.87
CA ASN A 193 2.43 -4.32 18.94
C ASN A 193 2.00 -4.03 17.49
N PRO A 194 2.89 -3.49 16.61
CA PRO A 194 2.56 -3.18 15.23
C PRO A 194 2.13 -4.41 14.41
N VAL A 195 2.60 -5.60 14.76
CA VAL A 195 2.20 -6.85 14.12
C VAL A 195 0.75 -7.21 14.47
N LEU A 196 0.38 -7.02 15.75
CA LEU A 196 -1.01 -7.20 16.20
C LEU A 196 -1.94 -6.22 15.47
N LEU A 197 -1.55 -4.94 15.41
CA LEU A 197 -2.32 -3.92 14.70
C LEU A 197 -2.49 -4.28 13.23
N SER A 198 -1.42 -4.69 12.54
CA SER A 198 -1.45 -5.09 11.12
C SER A 198 -2.35 -6.30 10.86
N GLY A 199 -2.28 -7.33 11.68
CA GLY A 199 -3.10 -8.53 11.51
C GLY A 199 -4.59 -8.24 11.71
N TRP A 200 -4.92 -7.64 12.84
CA TRP A 200 -6.32 -7.37 13.20
C TRP A 200 -6.98 -6.30 12.34
N GLN A 201 -6.25 -5.27 11.90
CA GLN A 201 -6.84 -4.26 11.02
C GLN A 201 -7.22 -4.86 9.66
N PHE A 202 -6.42 -5.80 9.12
CA PHE A 202 -6.77 -6.50 7.89
C PHE A 202 -7.93 -7.48 8.09
N PHE A 203 -7.97 -8.18 9.22
CA PHE A 203 -9.08 -9.08 9.52
C PHE A 203 -10.40 -8.31 9.59
N VAL A 204 -10.45 -7.24 10.38
CA VAL A 204 -11.65 -6.39 10.53
C VAL A 204 -11.98 -5.66 9.24
N GLY A 205 -10.99 -5.01 8.62
CA GLY A 205 -11.19 -4.26 7.38
C GLY A 205 -11.60 -5.15 6.22
N GLY A 206 -10.97 -6.32 6.07
CA GLY A 206 -11.33 -7.31 5.06
C GLY A 206 -12.75 -7.84 5.25
N PHE A 207 -13.16 -8.11 6.50
CA PHE A 207 -14.53 -8.52 6.80
C PHE A 207 -15.56 -7.45 6.40
N VAL A 208 -15.31 -6.18 6.75
CA VAL A 208 -16.19 -5.07 6.36
C VAL A 208 -16.25 -4.92 4.83
N MET A 209 -15.11 -5.04 4.14
CA MET A 209 -15.08 -4.97 2.67
C MET A 209 -15.84 -6.13 2.02
N ILE A 210 -15.82 -7.34 2.59
CA ILE A 210 -16.65 -8.45 2.12
C ILE A 210 -18.13 -8.06 2.21
N LEU A 211 -18.57 -7.52 3.36
CA LEU A 211 -19.95 -7.08 3.54
C LEU A 211 -20.34 -5.97 2.54
N CYS A 212 -19.44 -4.99 2.32
CA CYS A 212 -19.66 -3.94 1.31
C CYS A 212 -19.78 -4.51 -0.10
N GLY A 213 -18.88 -5.43 -0.49
CA GLY A 213 -18.91 -6.07 -1.80
C GLY A 213 -20.19 -6.87 -2.02
N LEU A 214 -20.60 -7.69 -1.05
CA LEU A 214 -21.85 -8.46 -1.11
C LEU A 214 -23.09 -7.55 -1.16
N ALA A 215 -23.13 -6.51 -0.33
CA ALA A 215 -24.22 -5.54 -0.34
C ALA A 215 -24.35 -4.79 -1.68
N GLY A 216 -23.21 -4.59 -2.38
CA GLY A 216 -23.18 -4.03 -3.73
C GLY A 216 -23.54 -5.01 -4.86
N GLY A 217 -23.91 -6.27 -4.54
CA GLY A 217 -24.22 -7.32 -5.51
C GLY A 217 -22.96 -8.02 -6.08
N GLY A 218 -21.82 -7.83 -5.46
CA GLY A 218 -20.56 -8.47 -5.88
C GLY A 218 -20.63 -9.99 -5.78
N HIS A 219 -20.02 -10.65 -6.76
CA HIS A 219 -19.93 -12.10 -6.84
C HIS A 219 -18.55 -12.53 -7.31
N ILE A 220 -18.15 -13.74 -6.96
CA ILE A 220 -16.87 -14.33 -7.38
C ILE A 220 -17.18 -15.71 -7.94
N ALA A 221 -16.74 -15.96 -9.15
CA ALA A 221 -16.87 -17.26 -9.79
C ALA A 221 -15.46 -17.76 -10.14
N GLY A 222 -15.04 -18.86 -9.53
CA GLY A 222 -13.75 -19.49 -9.79
C GLY A 222 -13.25 -20.25 -8.56
N ASP A 223 -13.07 -21.54 -8.76
CA ASP A 223 -12.65 -22.51 -7.73
C ASP A 223 -11.42 -23.32 -8.15
N SER A 224 -10.78 -22.95 -9.26
CA SER A 224 -9.60 -23.68 -9.74
C SER A 224 -8.44 -23.56 -8.75
N ALA A 225 -7.68 -24.63 -8.58
CA ALA A 225 -6.52 -24.62 -7.69
C ALA A 225 -5.52 -23.49 -7.99
N PRO A 226 -5.20 -23.15 -9.26
CA PRO A 226 -4.37 -21.98 -9.57
C PRO A 226 -4.97 -20.63 -9.09
N ALA A 227 -6.30 -20.46 -9.20
CA ALA A 227 -6.97 -19.23 -8.73
C ALA A 227 -6.87 -19.08 -7.22
N VAL A 228 -7.11 -20.16 -6.48
CA VAL A 228 -6.96 -20.19 -5.01
C VAL A 228 -5.52 -19.91 -4.60
N LEU A 229 -4.53 -20.54 -5.27
CA LEU A 229 -3.10 -20.30 -4.98
C LEU A 229 -2.70 -18.85 -5.24
N LEU A 230 -3.21 -18.24 -6.33
CA LEU A 230 -2.97 -16.83 -6.60
C LEU A 230 -3.58 -15.93 -5.51
N LEU A 231 -4.81 -16.21 -5.06
CA LEU A 231 -5.45 -15.47 -3.97
C LEU A 231 -4.66 -15.59 -2.66
N LEU A 232 -4.18 -16.78 -2.32
CA LEU A 232 -3.32 -17.01 -1.16
C LEU A 232 -1.99 -16.26 -1.27
N TYR A 233 -1.36 -16.26 -2.44
CA TYR A 233 -0.17 -15.46 -2.70
C TYR A 233 -0.43 -13.96 -2.53
N MET A 234 -1.55 -13.45 -3.03
CA MET A 234 -1.93 -12.05 -2.87
C MET A 234 -2.24 -11.70 -1.40
N ALA A 235 -2.83 -12.62 -0.65
CA ALA A 235 -2.99 -12.47 0.80
C ALA A 235 -1.64 -12.43 1.51
N PHE A 236 -0.70 -13.31 1.12
CA PHE A 236 0.67 -13.32 1.63
C PHE A 236 1.41 -12.00 1.34
N ILE A 237 1.30 -11.45 0.11
CA ILE A 237 1.85 -10.12 -0.22
C ILE A 237 1.37 -9.09 0.80
N SER A 238 0.04 -9.03 1.04
CA SER A 238 -0.54 -8.07 1.97
C SER A 238 -0.07 -8.32 3.41
N ALA A 239 -0.10 -9.56 3.87
CA ALA A 239 0.35 -9.94 5.21
C ALA A 239 1.82 -9.57 5.45
N CYS A 240 2.70 -9.94 4.53
CA CYS A 240 4.14 -9.73 4.65
C CYS A 240 4.51 -8.25 4.52
N ALA A 241 4.12 -7.61 3.40
CA ALA A 241 4.54 -6.24 3.11
C ALA A 241 4.03 -5.24 4.15
N TYR A 242 2.74 -5.29 4.50
CA TYR A 242 2.20 -4.35 5.50
C TYR A 242 2.71 -4.61 6.92
N THR A 243 2.95 -5.85 7.30
CA THR A 243 3.54 -6.15 8.61
C THR A 243 4.97 -5.62 8.69
N LEU A 244 5.80 -5.85 7.66
CA LEU A 244 7.16 -5.32 7.61
C LEU A 244 7.16 -3.79 7.56
N TRP A 245 6.28 -3.19 6.76
CA TRP A 245 6.14 -1.73 6.66
C TRP A 245 5.71 -1.11 7.98
N SER A 246 4.77 -1.72 8.69
CA SER A 246 4.34 -1.29 10.02
C SER A 246 5.47 -1.36 11.05
N LEU A 247 6.28 -2.43 11.00
CA LEU A 247 7.49 -2.56 11.83
C LEU A 247 8.53 -1.48 11.51
N LEU A 248 8.73 -1.16 10.23
CA LEU A 248 9.64 -0.08 9.83
C LEU A 248 9.13 1.28 10.31
N LEU A 249 7.84 1.59 10.13
CA LEU A 249 7.21 2.82 10.59
C LEU A 249 7.25 2.95 12.11
N ALA A 250 7.05 1.87 12.86
CA ALA A 250 7.14 1.88 14.31
C ALA A 250 8.51 2.33 14.83
N HIS A 251 9.59 2.05 14.09
CA HIS A 251 10.96 2.28 14.55
C HIS A 251 11.70 3.40 13.82
N ASN A 252 11.10 4.00 12.79
CA ASN A 252 11.72 5.04 11.97
C ASN A 252 10.78 6.24 11.78
N PRO A 253 11.29 7.43 11.43
CA PRO A 253 10.47 8.56 10.99
C PRO A 253 9.61 8.16 9.77
N VAL A 254 8.38 8.67 9.69
CA VAL A 254 7.46 8.38 8.58
C VAL A 254 8.08 8.80 7.26
N SER A 255 8.69 10.00 7.21
CA SER A 255 9.36 10.51 6.01
C SER A 255 10.45 9.58 5.49
N ARG A 256 11.23 8.96 6.42
CA ARG A 256 12.31 8.03 6.04
C ARG A 256 11.80 6.79 5.32
N ILE A 257 10.65 6.30 5.71
CA ILE A 257 10.06 5.07 5.14
C ILE A 257 9.17 5.40 3.93
N ALA A 258 8.33 6.41 4.03
CA ALA A 258 7.36 6.75 3.00
C ALA A 258 8.00 6.98 1.61
N VAL A 259 9.19 7.62 1.56
CA VAL A 259 9.84 7.91 0.27
C VAL A 259 10.18 6.67 -0.56
N TYR A 260 10.35 5.50 0.07
CA TYR A 260 10.53 4.24 -0.67
C TYR A 260 9.28 3.85 -1.46
N GLY A 261 8.11 4.37 -1.08
CA GLY A 261 6.86 4.16 -1.80
C GLY A 261 6.91 4.59 -3.27
N PHE A 262 7.77 5.54 -3.63
CA PHE A 262 8.00 5.89 -5.03
C PHE A 262 8.56 4.73 -5.88
N SER A 263 9.11 3.69 -5.24
CA SER A 263 9.57 2.48 -5.95
C SER A 263 8.42 1.55 -6.39
N ASN A 264 7.21 1.67 -5.81
CA ASN A 264 6.08 0.81 -6.15
C ASN A 264 5.73 0.82 -7.64
N PRO A 265 5.53 1.97 -8.29
CA PRO A 265 5.23 2.01 -9.72
C PRO A 265 6.36 1.42 -10.57
N VAL A 266 7.61 1.62 -10.18
CA VAL A 266 8.78 1.09 -10.90
C VAL A 266 8.76 -0.45 -10.85
N PHE A 267 8.60 -1.04 -9.66
CA PHE A 267 8.45 -2.49 -9.51
C PHE A 267 7.20 -3.00 -10.24
N GLY A 268 6.09 -2.25 -10.19
CA GLY A 268 4.86 -2.60 -10.89
C GLY A 268 5.07 -2.74 -12.40
N VAL A 269 5.75 -1.77 -13.04
CA VAL A 269 6.09 -1.82 -14.46
C VAL A 269 7.03 -2.98 -14.79
N LEU A 270 8.11 -3.16 -14.01
CA LEU A 270 9.08 -4.23 -14.21
C LEU A 270 8.44 -5.62 -14.10
N LEU A 271 7.62 -5.83 -13.07
CA LEU A 271 6.98 -7.12 -12.82
C LEU A 271 5.81 -7.38 -13.78
N SER A 272 5.08 -6.33 -14.22
CA SER A 272 4.08 -6.47 -15.29
C SER A 272 4.73 -6.86 -16.61
N ALA A 273 5.87 -6.26 -16.94
CA ALA A 273 6.63 -6.64 -18.15
C ALA A 273 7.06 -8.11 -18.13
N LEU A 274 7.50 -8.60 -16.96
CA LEU A 274 7.93 -10.00 -16.80
C LEU A 274 6.75 -10.99 -16.77
N LEU A 275 5.68 -10.69 -16.02
CA LEU A 275 4.61 -11.65 -15.76
C LEU A 275 3.49 -11.60 -16.81
N LEU A 276 3.28 -10.46 -17.45
CA LEU A 276 2.24 -10.27 -18.49
C LEU A 276 2.85 -10.16 -19.89
N HIS A 277 4.19 -10.27 -20.02
CA HIS A 277 4.94 -10.05 -21.27
C HIS A 277 4.70 -8.68 -21.91
N GLU A 278 4.40 -7.66 -21.11
CA GLU A 278 4.17 -6.28 -21.55
C GLU A 278 5.52 -5.54 -21.74
N THR A 279 6.40 -6.03 -22.64
CA THR A 279 7.77 -5.52 -22.82
C THR A 279 7.83 -4.09 -23.33
N SER A 280 6.76 -3.58 -23.97
CA SER A 280 6.65 -2.17 -24.41
C SER A 280 6.77 -1.17 -23.25
N ALA A 281 6.52 -1.60 -22.02
CA ALA A 281 6.67 -0.79 -20.82
C ALA A 281 8.16 -0.59 -20.42
N LEU A 282 9.08 -1.45 -20.88
CA LEU A 282 10.52 -1.35 -20.63
C LEU A 282 11.17 -0.42 -21.68
N ASN A 283 11.08 0.86 -21.45
CA ASN A 283 11.60 1.89 -22.34
C ASN A 283 12.49 2.90 -21.59
N ILE A 284 13.02 3.88 -22.31
CA ILE A 284 13.90 4.90 -21.73
C ILE A 284 13.23 5.66 -20.57
N ARG A 285 11.90 5.82 -20.58
CA ARG A 285 11.16 6.48 -19.50
C ARG A 285 11.24 5.67 -18.20
N CYS A 286 11.20 4.34 -18.29
CA CYS A 286 11.37 3.45 -17.12
C CYS A 286 12.76 3.63 -16.50
N LEU A 287 13.81 3.71 -17.31
CA LEU A 287 15.18 3.97 -16.84
C LEU A 287 15.31 5.34 -16.18
N VAL A 288 14.80 6.38 -16.81
CA VAL A 288 14.83 7.76 -16.28
C VAL A 288 14.06 7.82 -14.96
N ALA A 289 12.88 7.20 -14.89
CA ALA A 289 12.08 7.13 -13.67
C ALA A 289 12.82 6.42 -12.53
N LEU A 290 13.48 5.30 -12.81
CA LEU A 290 14.29 4.58 -11.83
C LEU A 290 15.40 5.46 -11.25
N VAL A 291 16.12 6.18 -12.10
CA VAL A 291 17.21 7.09 -11.67
C VAL A 291 16.65 8.22 -10.79
N LEU A 292 15.55 8.85 -11.20
CA LEU A 292 14.93 9.93 -10.42
C LEU A 292 14.36 9.44 -9.09
N VAL A 293 13.70 8.28 -9.07
CA VAL A 293 13.19 7.67 -7.82
C VAL A 293 14.35 7.37 -6.88
N CYS A 294 15.43 6.75 -7.34
CA CYS A 294 16.62 6.50 -6.52
C CYS A 294 17.25 7.79 -5.98
N ALA A 295 17.42 8.81 -6.84
CA ALA A 295 17.96 10.10 -6.43
C ALA A 295 17.06 10.79 -5.39
N GLY A 296 15.74 10.75 -5.58
CA GLY A 296 14.77 11.30 -4.63
C GLY A 296 14.82 10.62 -3.26
N ILE A 297 14.86 9.28 -3.24
CA ILE A 297 15.00 8.49 -2.01
C ILE A 297 16.30 8.83 -1.27
N ILE A 298 17.41 8.88 -1.98
CA ILE A 298 18.71 9.22 -1.40
C ILE A 298 18.68 10.62 -0.80
N LEU A 299 18.22 11.62 -1.55
CA LEU A 299 18.18 13.01 -1.10
C LEU A 299 17.28 13.18 0.13
N ALA A 300 16.08 12.59 0.12
CA ALA A 300 15.16 12.69 1.24
C ALA A 300 15.70 12.02 2.53
N ASN A 301 16.60 11.03 2.39
CA ASN A 301 17.20 10.29 3.51
C ASN A 301 18.60 10.79 3.92
N THR A 302 19.16 11.82 3.27
CA THR A 302 20.49 12.35 3.62
C THR A 302 20.52 13.13 4.94
N GLU A 303 19.37 13.62 5.42
CA GLU A 303 19.30 14.27 6.73
C GLU A 303 19.19 13.22 7.84
N LYS A 304 20.14 13.25 8.77
CA LYS A 304 20.02 12.50 10.02
C LYS A 304 18.77 13.02 10.74
N ALA A 305 17.90 12.10 11.18
CA ALA A 305 16.80 12.44 12.08
C ALA A 305 17.41 13.10 13.33
N VAL A 306 17.12 14.39 13.52
CA VAL A 306 17.45 15.15 14.72
C VAL A 306 16.38 14.87 15.77
#